data_045c9168b670cc034faec7f21ce48d73
#
_entry.id   045c9168b670cc034faec7f21ce48d73
#
_cell.length_a   1.000
_cell.length_b   1.000
_cell.length_c   1.000
_cell.angle_alpha   90.00
_cell.angle_beta   90.00
_cell.angle_gamma   90.00
#
_symmetry.space_group_name_H-M   'P 1'
#
loop_
_entity.id
_entity.type
_entity.pdbx_description
1 polymer ?
#
loop_
_entity_poly.entity_id
_entity_poly.type
_entity_poly.pdbx_seq_one_letter_code
_entity_poly.pdbx_strand_id
1 'polypeptide(L)'
;MIPTYNNGGTIGDVVRRTLAQCQDVIVVDDGSTDATPTILAAIEGITVVTLERNRGKGIALREGFLKAMAMGFDYAVTLDGDGQHYPEDIPLLTEALRLHPGALIVGSRRLEGVERSKGSTFANKFSNFWFWVQTGRRLPDTQTGYRLYPLRRLRGLRLLTSRYEAELELLVLASWHGTELVPVEVGVYYPPREERVSHFRPVKDFARISLLNTVLCLLAVVYGLPLRLWRGLSTFLRTAYSLLVFSVLMLLVINPLVWLYVKWRGDYEVPKTERELETADKLHRLIWRAARFIMLGHGIPGVKFVVKGETSPDPSCEGGMIGSEPRVVISNHQSHLDLVCQLIFTPKIVFLTNDWVWNNFFYGFLIRHAEYYPVREGIDELLPRLRALAARGYSIAVYPEGTRSKDCSIQRFHQGAFYIAEQLGLEVLPMYLDGPGRVLKKGTYHLNKGTISVEVGKPLSRRELEAMGDTMAQAREMRRRYVEIGRLRD
;
A
#
# COMPACT_ATOMS: atom_id res chain seq x y z
N MET A 1 0.16 -20.11 -10.04
CA MET A 1 -0.41 -21.37 -9.49
C MET A 1 -1.52 -21.86 -10.41
N ILE A 2 -1.47 -23.15 -10.82
CA ILE A 2 -2.36 -23.73 -11.82
C ILE A 2 -3.02 -24.98 -11.23
N PRO A 3 -4.27 -24.92 -10.74
CA PRO A 3 -5.02 -26.12 -10.41
C PRO A 3 -5.43 -26.85 -11.70
N THR A 4 -5.24 -28.14 -11.73
CA THR A 4 -5.52 -28.96 -12.92
C THR A 4 -6.14 -30.31 -12.56
N TYR A 5 -7.00 -30.81 -13.43
CA TYR A 5 -7.56 -32.17 -13.37
C TYR A 5 -7.94 -32.64 -14.76
N ASN A 6 -7.28 -33.67 -15.25
CA ASN A 6 -7.52 -34.26 -16.58
C ASN A 6 -7.47 -33.23 -17.73
N ASN A 7 -6.40 -32.44 -17.78
CA ASN A 7 -6.16 -31.41 -18.81
C ASN A 7 -4.95 -31.76 -19.69
N GLY A 8 -4.69 -33.03 -19.96
CA GLY A 8 -3.52 -33.49 -20.74
C GLY A 8 -3.35 -32.80 -22.10
N GLY A 9 -4.46 -32.34 -22.73
CA GLY A 9 -4.39 -31.64 -24.01
C GLY A 9 -3.91 -30.19 -23.94
N THR A 10 -3.99 -29.53 -22.77
CA THR A 10 -3.75 -28.07 -22.64
C THR A 10 -2.68 -27.71 -21.62
N ILE A 11 -2.53 -28.53 -20.57
CA ILE A 11 -1.70 -28.18 -19.40
C ILE A 11 -0.25 -27.89 -19.78
N GLY A 12 0.33 -28.64 -20.71
CA GLY A 12 1.72 -28.45 -21.13
C GLY A 12 1.98 -27.07 -21.76
N ASP A 13 1.05 -26.59 -22.57
CA ASP A 13 1.13 -25.25 -23.18
C ASP A 13 0.93 -24.16 -22.15
N VAL A 14 -0.11 -24.27 -21.32
CA VAL A 14 -0.40 -23.32 -20.26
C VAL A 14 0.80 -23.15 -19.31
N VAL A 15 1.43 -24.24 -18.90
CA VAL A 15 2.58 -24.19 -17.99
C VAL A 15 3.78 -23.51 -18.65
N ARG A 16 4.14 -23.87 -19.90
CA ARG A 16 5.27 -23.24 -20.59
C ARG A 16 5.06 -21.76 -20.83
N ARG A 17 3.86 -21.33 -21.23
CA ARG A 17 3.51 -19.92 -21.40
C ARG A 17 3.54 -19.18 -20.06
N THR A 18 3.13 -19.84 -18.97
CA THR A 18 3.20 -19.26 -17.62
C THR A 18 4.66 -19.09 -17.18
N LEU A 19 5.54 -20.06 -17.42
CA LEU A 19 6.98 -19.97 -17.14
C LEU A 19 7.66 -18.82 -17.90
N ALA A 20 7.16 -18.47 -19.08
CA ALA A 20 7.64 -17.30 -19.82
C ALA A 20 7.29 -15.97 -19.14
N GLN A 21 6.30 -15.94 -18.25
CA GLN A 21 5.86 -14.74 -17.52
C GLN A 21 6.39 -14.67 -16.08
N CYS A 22 6.64 -15.81 -15.45
CA CYS A 22 7.10 -15.86 -14.06
C CYS A 22 7.95 -17.13 -13.82
N GLN A 23 8.97 -17.03 -12.96
CA GLN A 23 9.91 -18.12 -12.68
C GLN A 23 9.32 -19.18 -11.73
N ASP A 24 8.42 -18.77 -10.83
CA ASP A 24 7.88 -19.66 -9.79
C ASP A 24 6.47 -20.13 -10.18
N VAL A 25 6.39 -21.32 -10.74
CA VAL A 25 5.13 -21.95 -11.15
C VAL A 25 4.82 -23.15 -10.27
N ILE A 26 3.68 -23.10 -9.58
CA ILE A 26 3.15 -24.22 -8.80
C ILE A 26 1.96 -24.80 -9.58
N VAL A 27 2.01 -26.07 -9.90
CA VAL A 27 0.88 -26.81 -10.50
C VAL A 27 0.31 -27.75 -9.45
N VAL A 28 -1.00 -27.70 -9.25
CA VAL A 28 -1.69 -28.61 -8.32
C VAL A 28 -2.52 -29.58 -9.14
N ASP A 29 -2.05 -30.81 -9.24
CA ASP A 29 -2.76 -31.90 -9.88
C ASP A 29 -3.75 -32.56 -8.92
N ASP A 30 -5.03 -32.34 -9.14
CA ASP A 30 -6.14 -32.85 -8.30
C ASP A 30 -6.46 -34.34 -8.62
N GLY A 31 -5.41 -35.17 -8.68
CA GLY A 31 -5.51 -36.61 -8.90
C GLY A 31 -5.97 -36.96 -10.32
N SER A 32 -5.31 -36.41 -11.33
CA SER A 32 -5.56 -36.71 -12.74
C SER A 32 -5.29 -38.16 -13.07
N THR A 33 -6.08 -38.70 -14.00
CA THR A 33 -6.02 -40.11 -14.47
C THR A 33 -5.68 -40.23 -15.96
N ASP A 34 -5.52 -39.10 -16.65
CA ASP A 34 -5.11 -38.98 -18.04
C ASP A 34 -3.60 -38.76 -18.18
N ALA A 35 -3.13 -38.24 -19.32
CA ALA A 35 -1.74 -37.92 -19.57
C ALA A 35 -1.18 -36.74 -18.76
N THR A 36 -2.01 -35.99 -17.97
CA THR A 36 -1.59 -34.80 -17.21
C THR A 36 -0.35 -35.05 -16.34
N PRO A 37 -0.28 -36.10 -15.48
CA PRO A 37 0.87 -36.31 -14.62
C PRO A 37 2.18 -36.57 -15.42
N THR A 38 2.09 -37.31 -16.52
CA THR A 38 3.23 -37.60 -17.38
C THR A 38 3.76 -36.34 -18.05
N ILE A 39 2.87 -35.46 -18.52
CA ILE A 39 3.23 -34.18 -19.14
C ILE A 39 3.90 -33.26 -18.11
N LEU A 40 3.35 -33.17 -16.91
CA LEU A 40 3.92 -32.33 -15.84
C LEU A 40 5.31 -32.82 -15.40
N ALA A 41 5.51 -34.12 -15.33
CA ALA A 41 6.82 -34.71 -14.98
C ALA A 41 7.93 -34.40 -16.01
N ALA A 42 7.57 -34.10 -17.26
CA ALA A 42 8.49 -33.75 -18.32
C ALA A 42 8.85 -32.25 -18.40
N ILE A 43 8.26 -31.41 -17.55
CA ILE A 43 8.47 -29.94 -17.54
C ILE A 43 9.38 -29.58 -16.37
N GLU A 44 10.55 -29.03 -16.65
CA GLU A 44 11.47 -28.53 -15.65
C GLU A 44 11.06 -27.13 -15.17
N GLY A 45 11.55 -26.74 -13.98
CA GLY A 45 11.32 -25.40 -13.42
C GLY A 45 9.95 -25.18 -12.77
N ILE A 46 9.17 -26.24 -12.54
CA ILE A 46 7.88 -26.16 -11.86
C ILE A 46 7.87 -26.93 -10.53
N THR A 47 7.01 -26.49 -9.62
CA THR A 47 6.69 -27.25 -8.41
C THR A 47 5.34 -27.95 -8.60
N VAL A 48 5.32 -29.27 -8.59
CA VAL A 48 4.08 -30.05 -8.71
C VAL A 48 3.63 -30.53 -7.34
N VAL A 49 2.35 -30.28 -7.02
CA VAL A 49 1.65 -30.84 -5.86
C VAL A 49 0.60 -31.81 -6.37
N THR A 50 0.76 -33.10 -6.12
CA THR A 50 -0.17 -34.13 -6.58
C THR A 50 -1.04 -34.62 -5.44
N LEU A 51 -2.36 -34.62 -5.65
CA LEU A 51 -3.33 -35.20 -4.73
C LEU A 51 -3.63 -36.65 -5.11
N GLU A 52 -3.86 -37.50 -4.13
CA GLU A 52 -4.11 -38.94 -4.36
C GLU A 52 -5.38 -39.22 -5.19
N ARG A 53 -6.35 -38.32 -5.14
CA ARG A 53 -7.64 -38.41 -5.86
C ARG A 53 -8.25 -37.04 -6.05
N ASN A 54 -9.20 -36.93 -6.98
CA ASN A 54 -9.96 -35.68 -7.18
C ASN A 54 -10.72 -35.30 -5.92
N ARG A 55 -10.31 -34.18 -5.32
CA ARG A 55 -10.92 -33.56 -4.13
C ARG A 55 -11.66 -32.26 -4.45
N GLY A 56 -11.50 -31.75 -5.67
CA GLY A 56 -12.14 -30.57 -6.20
C GLY A 56 -11.27 -29.32 -6.18
N LYS A 57 -11.56 -28.40 -7.10
CA LYS A 57 -10.78 -27.20 -7.36
C LYS A 57 -10.50 -26.36 -6.11
N GLY A 58 -11.47 -26.23 -5.19
CA GLY A 58 -11.29 -25.49 -3.94
C GLY A 58 -10.22 -26.08 -3.03
N ILE A 59 -10.11 -27.41 -2.96
CA ILE A 59 -9.02 -28.07 -2.22
C ILE A 59 -7.70 -27.92 -2.95
N ALA A 60 -7.67 -28.08 -4.27
CA ALA A 60 -6.47 -27.84 -5.06
C ALA A 60 -5.91 -26.41 -4.87
N LEU A 61 -6.78 -25.40 -4.88
CA LEU A 61 -6.42 -24.02 -4.58
C LEU A 61 -5.83 -23.88 -3.17
N ARG A 62 -6.44 -24.48 -2.18
CA ARG A 62 -5.96 -24.44 -0.79
C ARG A 62 -4.57 -25.06 -0.65
N GLU A 63 -4.36 -26.24 -1.21
CA GLU A 63 -3.05 -26.90 -1.14
C GLU A 63 -1.97 -26.08 -1.87
N GLY A 64 -2.31 -25.50 -3.02
CA GLY A 64 -1.43 -24.59 -3.74
C GLY A 64 -1.08 -23.32 -2.94
N PHE A 65 -2.06 -22.72 -2.25
CA PHE A 65 -1.81 -21.57 -1.37
C PHE A 65 -0.92 -21.93 -0.17
N LEU A 66 -1.14 -23.10 0.44
CA LEU A 66 -0.29 -23.59 1.52
C LEU A 66 1.14 -23.82 1.04
N LYS A 67 1.32 -24.41 -0.15
CA LYS A 67 2.64 -24.61 -0.76
C LYS A 67 3.31 -23.26 -1.05
N ALA A 68 2.61 -22.30 -1.66
CA ALA A 68 3.14 -20.97 -1.95
C ALA A 68 3.57 -20.25 -0.65
N MET A 69 2.76 -20.30 0.40
CA MET A 69 3.12 -19.73 1.71
C MET A 69 4.33 -20.42 2.33
N ALA A 70 4.45 -21.74 2.21
CA ALA A 70 5.61 -22.50 2.69
C ALA A 70 6.89 -22.15 1.94
N MET A 71 6.79 -21.75 0.67
CA MET A 71 7.88 -21.23 -0.15
C MET A 71 8.20 -19.74 0.12
N GLY A 72 7.45 -19.08 1.00
CA GLY A 72 7.69 -17.69 1.39
C GLY A 72 6.96 -16.63 0.56
N PHE A 73 6.06 -17.01 -0.35
CA PHE A 73 5.32 -16.07 -1.17
C PHE A 73 4.18 -15.39 -0.40
N ASP A 74 4.02 -14.09 -0.61
CA ASP A 74 2.94 -13.29 -0.07
C ASP A 74 1.71 -13.24 -0.97
N TYR A 75 1.90 -13.51 -2.26
CA TYR A 75 0.87 -13.44 -3.29
C TYR A 75 0.93 -14.67 -4.21
N ALA A 76 -0.21 -15.04 -4.78
CA ALA A 76 -0.29 -16.07 -5.79
C ALA A 76 -1.29 -15.67 -6.89
N VAL A 77 -0.85 -15.70 -8.13
CA VAL A 77 -1.73 -15.64 -9.31
C VAL A 77 -2.26 -17.03 -9.57
N THR A 78 -3.58 -17.16 -9.77
CA THR A 78 -4.21 -18.41 -10.20
C THR A 78 -4.72 -18.28 -11.64
N LEU A 79 -4.60 -19.33 -12.42
CA LEU A 79 -5.21 -19.47 -13.74
C LEU A 79 -5.56 -20.95 -13.96
N ASP A 80 -6.58 -21.20 -14.78
CA ASP A 80 -7.04 -22.55 -15.02
C ASP A 80 -6.17 -23.30 -16.03
N GLY A 81 -6.03 -24.63 -15.83
CA GLY A 81 -5.23 -25.48 -16.71
C GLY A 81 -5.90 -25.84 -18.07
N ASP A 82 -7.08 -25.30 -18.34
CA ASP A 82 -7.88 -25.59 -19.55
C ASP A 82 -7.50 -24.74 -20.79
N GLY A 83 -6.56 -23.80 -20.62
CA GLY A 83 -6.06 -22.93 -21.69
C GLY A 83 -6.97 -21.77 -22.05
N GLN A 84 -8.04 -21.50 -21.31
CA GLN A 84 -8.94 -20.36 -21.59
C GLN A 84 -8.36 -19.01 -21.17
N HIS A 85 -7.48 -18.96 -20.19
CA HIS A 85 -6.81 -17.74 -19.74
C HIS A 85 -5.47 -17.55 -20.45
N TYR A 86 -5.13 -16.32 -20.76
CA TYR A 86 -3.83 -15.96 -21.34
C TYR A 86 -2.81 -15.70 -20.23
N PRO A 87 -1.77 -16.54 -20.06
CA PRO A 87 -0.69 -16.27 -19.09
C PRO A 87 0.00 -14.93 -19.32
N GLU A 88 -0.02 -14.41 -20.53
CA GLU A 88 0.53 -13.13 -20.95
C GLU A 88 -0.15 -11.93 -20.26
N ASP A 89 -1.32 -12.12 -19.68
CA ASP A 89 -2.03 -11.10 -18.90
C ASP A 89 -1.60 -11.05 -17.42
N ILE A 90 -0.70 -11.94 -16.94
CA ILE A 90 -0.16 -11.89 -15.58
C ILE A 90 0.42 -10.51 -15.22
N PRO A 91 1.17 -9.82 -16.11
CA PRO A 91 1.66 -8.47 -15.84
C PRO A 91 0.56 -7.45 -15.54
N LEU A 92 -0.64 -7.59 -16.11
CA LEU A 92 -1.77 -6.68 -15.83
C LEU A 92 -2.26 -6.83 -14.38
N LEU A 93 -2.31 -8.07 -13.86
CA LEU A 93 -2.73 -8.33 -12.49
C LEU A 93 -1.66 -7.86 -11.49
N THR A 94 -0.38 -8.06 -11.80
CA THR A 94 0.72 -7.61 -10.94
C THR A 94 0.85 -6.09 -10.92
N GLU A 95 0.62 -5.40 -12.03
CA GLU A 95 0.58 -3.93 -12.07
C GLU A 95 -0.59 -3.38 -11.25
N ALA A 96 -1.78 -4.00 -11.35
CA ALA A 96 -2.91 -3.63 -10.51
C ALA A 96 -2.63 -3.85 -9.02
N LEU A 97 -1.93 -4.94 -8.65
CA LEU A 97 -1.50 -5.17 -7.27
C LEU A 97 -0.55 -4.08 -6.79
N ARG A 98 0.36 -3.62 -7.64
CA ARG A 98 1.29 -2.54 -7.32
C ARG A 98 0.56 -1.24 -6.97
N LEU A 99 -0.54 -0.96 -7.68
CA LEU A 99 -1.41 0.20 -7.41
C LEU A 99 -2.32 -0.01 -6.19
N HIS A 100 -2.66 -1.27 -5.86
CA HIS A 100 -3.55 -1.66 -4.78
C HIS A 100 -2.92 -2.72 -3.86
N PRO A 101 -1.87 -2.38 -3.07
CA PRO A 101 -1.14 -3.36 -2.25
C PRO A 101 -2.05 -4.10 -1.28
N GLY A 102 -1.96 -5.43 -1.31
CA GLY A 102 -2.79 -6.31 -0.48
C GLY A 102 -4.24 -6.47 -0.95
N ALA A 103 -4.60 -5.99 -2.14
CA ALA A 103 -5.88 -6.28 -2.77
C ALA A 103 -5.91 -7.71 -3.33
N LEU A 104 -7.10 -8.25 -3.48
CA LEU A 104 -7.36 -9.42 -4.31
C LEU A 104 -7.74 -8.88 -5.70
N ILE A 105 -6.90 -9.17 -6.69
CA ILE A 105 -7.14 -8.73 -8.07
C ILE A 105 -7.95 -9.81 -8.78
N VAL A 106 -9.02 -9.40 -9.45
CA VAL A 106 -9.95 -10.30 -10.15
C VAL A 106 -9.86 -10.04 -11.65
N GLY A 107 -9.34 -10.97 -12.41
CA GLY A 107 -9.30 -10.91 -13.87
C GLY A 107 -10.72 -10.97 -14.43
N SER A 108 -11.25 -9.82 -14.86
CA SER A 108 -12.56 -9.74 -15.49
C SER A 108 -12.44 -10.00 -16.98
N ARG A 109 -13.08 -11.04 -17.46
CA ARG A 109 -12.99 -11.46 -18.86
C ARG A 109 -13.61 -10.43 -19.77
N ARG A 110 -12.84 -9.97 -20.78
CA ARG A 110 -13.38 -9.14 -21.86
C ARG A 110 -14.30 -9.99 -22.73
N LEU A 111 -15.58 -9.71 -22.69
CA LEU A 111 -16.62 -10.51 -23.30
C LEU A 111 -17.22 -9.90 -24.57
N GLU A 112 -16.70 -8.75 -25.00
CA GLU A 112 -17.12 -8.09 -26.24
C GLU A 112 -16.69 -8.91 -27.47
N GLY A 113 -17.63 -9.15 -28.37
CA GLY A 113 -17.36 -9.92 -29.60
C GLY A 113 -17.25 -11.44 -29.43
N VAL A 114 -17.47 -11.98 -28.22
CA VAL A 114 -17.38 -13.43 -27.95
C VAL A 114 -18.79 -14.07 -27.99
N GLU A 115 -19.00 -15.03 -28.87
CA GLU A 115 -20.23 -15.83 -28.89
C GLU A 115 -20.34 -16.69 -27.62
N ARG A 116 -21.31 -16.38 -26.79
CA ARG A 116 -21.61 -17.11 -25.56
C ARG A 116 -23.02 -17.71 -25.59
N SER A 117 -23.17 -18.86 -24.95
CA SER A 117 -24.51 -19.40 -24.73
C SER A 117 -25.31 -18.46 -23.81
N LYS A 118 -26.61 -18.35 -24.05
CA LYS A 118 -27.54 -17.58 -23.18
C LYS A 118 -27.45 -18.05 -21.72
N GLY A 119 -27.26 -19.35 -21.48
CA GLY A 119 -27.08 -19.92 -20.13
C GLY A 119 -25.80 -19.43 -19.43
N SER A 120 -24.66 -19.32 -20.12
CA SER A 120 -23.40 -18.83 -19.55
C SER A 120 -23.51 -17.35 -19.17
N THR A 121 -24.17 -16.54 -19.98
CA THR A 121 -24.43 -15.13 -19.67
C THR A 121 -25.36 -14.96 -18.46
N PHE A 122 -26.41 -15.78 -18.36
CA PHE A 122 -27.31 -15.79 -17.22
C PHE A 122 -26.58 -16.21 -15.93
N ALA A 123 -25.79 -17.28 -15.96
CA ALA A 123 -25.04 -17.76 -14.80
C ALA A 123 -24.07 -16.71 -14.24
N ASN A 124 -23.38 -15.97 -15.13
CA ASN A 124 -22.49 -14.88 -14.69
C ASN A 124 -23.28 -13.73 -14.04
N LYS A 125 -24.34 -13.25 -14.69
CA LYS A 125 -25.21 -12.19 -14.12
C LYS A 125 -25.81 -12.62 -12.77
N PHE A 126 -26.25 -13.87 -12.66
CA PHE A 126 -26.79 -14.48 -11.44
C PHE A 126 -25.73 -14.49 -10.32
N SER A 127 -24.53 -14.95 -10.60
CA SER A 127 -23.42 -14.97 -9.65
C SER A 127 -23.05 -13.56 -9.18
N ASN A 128 -22.90 -12.61 -10.09
CA ASN A 128 -22.59 -11.21 -9.80
C ASN A 128 -23.67 -10.53 -8.95
N PHE A 129 -24.95 -10.83 -9.22
CA PHE A 129 -26.09 -10.31 -8.43
C PHE A 129 -26.04 -10.82 -6.99
N TRP A 130 -25.88 -12.13 -6.77
CA TRP A 130 -25.81 -12.68 -5.42
C TRP A 130 -24.58 -12.21 -4.66
N PHE A 131 -23.44 -12.10 -5.33
CA PHE A 131 -22.25 -11.51 -4.75
C PHE A 131 -22.51 -10.07 -4.25
N TRP A 132 -23.20 -9.25 -5.05
CA TRP A 132 -23.60 -7.91 -4.63
C TRP A 132 -24.54 -7.94 -3.41
N VAL A 133 -25.55 -8.79 -3.40
CA VAL A 133 -26.46 -8.95 -2.25
C VAL A 133 -25.69 -9.31 -0.97
N GLN A 134 -24.78 -10.26 -1.07
CA GLN A 134 -24.01 -10.77 0.08
C GLN A 134 -22.96 -9.79 0.59
N THR A 135 -22.38 -8.96 -0.28
CA THR A 135 -21.22 -8.13 0.06
C THR A 135 -21.48 -6.64 -0.05
N GLY A 136 -22.51 -6.20 -0.75
CA GLY A 136 -22.77 -4.81 -1.13
C GLY A 136 -21.74 -4.24 -2.12
N ARG A 137 -20.85 -5.08 -2.69
CA ARG A 137 -19.84 -4.69 -3.70
C ARG A 137 -20.21 -5.27 -5.05
N ARG A 138 -19.87 -4.55 -6.11
CA ARG A 138 -20.09 -5.01 -7.49
C ARG A 138 -18.76 -5.46 -8.09
N LEU A 139 -18.79 -6.65 -8.69
CA LEU A 139 -17.72 -7.16 -9.56
C LEU A 139 -18.33 -7.49 -10.93
N PRO A 140 -17.63 -7.20 -12.02
CA PRO A 140 -18.11 -7.49 -13.37
C PRO A 140 -18.06 -8.99 -13.68
N ASP A 141 -17.14 -9.75 -13.07
CA ASP A 141 -17.02 -11.19 -13.26
C ASP A 141 -16.58 -11.89 -11.97
N THR A 142 -17.52 -12.56 -11.31
CA THR A 142 -17.26 -13.34 -10.09
C THR A 142 -16.94 -14.81 -10.36
N GLN A 143 -17.03 -15.26 -11.63
CA GLN A 143 -16.83 -16.66 -12.01
C GLN A 143 -15.44 -16.95 -12.57
N THR A 144 -14.64 -15.93 -12.82
CA THR A 144 -13.27 -16.14 -13.33
C THR A 144 -12.40 -16.84 -12.29
N GLY A 145 -11.56 -17.80 -12.73
CA GLY A 145 -10.51 -18.41 -11.94
C GLY A 145 -9.18 -17.64 -12.04
N TYR A 146 -9.10 -16.62 -12.89
CA TYR A 146 -7.90 -15.82 -13.09
C TYR A 146 -7.84 -14.69 -12.07
N ARG A 147 -7.09 -14.90 -11.00
CA ARG A 147 -7.05 -13.99 -9.85
C ARG A 147 -5.66 -13.90 -9.26
N LEU A 148 -5.35 -12.77 -8.64
CA LEU A 148 -4.17 -12.63 -7.79
C LEU A 148 -4.62 -12.49 -6.33
N TYR A 149 -4.17 -13.41 -5.50
CA TYR A 149 -4.57 -13.55 -4.11
C TYR A 149 -3.51 -13.04 -3.14
N PRO A 150 -3.84 -12.17 -2.17
CA PRO A 150 -2.96 -11.79 -1.07
C PRO A 150 -2.98 -12.86 0.02
N LEU A 151 -2.07 -13.81 -0.01
CA LEU A 151 -2.07 -15.03 0.81
C LEU A 151 -2.11 -14.75 2.31
N ARG A 152 -1.38 -13.74 2.79
CA ARG A 152 -1.39 -13.36 4.22
C ARG A 152 -2.79 -12.93 4.70
N ARG A 153 -3.57 -12.26 3.85
CA ARG A 153 -4.94 -11.81 4.20
C ARG A 153 -5.97 -12.94 4.17
N LEU A 154 -5.67 -14.00 3.42
CA LEU A 154 -6.53 -15.18 3.33
C LEU A 154 -6.20 -16.22 4.40
N ARG A 155 -5.07 -16.08 5.10
CA ARG A 155 -4.66 -16.98 6.17
C ARG A 155 -5.72 -17.03 7.27
N GLY A 156 -6.22 -18.22 7.56
CA GLY A 156 -7.25 -18.44 8.58
C GLY A 156 -8.70 -18.38 8.04
N LEU A 157 -8.94 -18.03 6.79
CA LEU A 157 -10.25 -18.21 6.19
C LEU A 157 -10.55 -19.72 6.04
N ARG A 158 -11.67 -20.14 6.60
CA ARG A 158 -12.16 -21.52 6.49
C ARG A 158 -13.27 -21.56 5.46
N LEU A 159 -13.03 -22.28 4.36
CA LEU A 159 -14.03 -22.50 3.33
C LEU A 159 -14.95 -23.67 3.73
N LEU A 160 -16.24 -23.51 3.51
CA LEU A 160 -17.26 -24.54 3.70
C LEU A 160 -17.29 -25.50 2.51
N THR A 161 -16.86 -25.02 1.34
CA THR A 161 -16.97 -25.76 0.07
C THR A 161 -15.60 -26.17 -0.46
N SER A 162 -15.60 -27.14 -1.38
CA SER A 162 -14.36 -27.77 -1.86
C SER A 162 -14.21 -27.80 -3.38
N ARG A 163 -15.24 -27.42 -4.14
CA ARG A 163 -15.23 -27.49 -5.61
C ARG A 163 -15.27 -26.09 -6.22
N TYR A 164 -15.94 -25.89 -7.36
CA TYR A 164 -16.04 -24.60 -8.06
C TYR A 164 -16.67 -23.48 -7.22
N GLU A 165 -17.61 -23.84 -6.35
CA GLU A 165 -18.27 -22.91 -5.45
C GLU A 165 -17.30 -22.25 -4.44
N ALA A 166 -16.17 -22.89 -4.13
CA ALA A 166 -15.15 -22.36 -3.21
C ALA A 166 -14.55 -21.03 -3.69
N GLU A 167 -14.48 -20.81 -4.99
CA GLU A 167 -13.96 -19.55 -5.55
C GLU A 167 -14.90 -18.38 -5.28
N LEU A 168 -16.22 -18.58 -5.35
CA LEU A 168 -17.20 -17.56 -4.98
C LEU A 168 -17.19 -17.32 -3.47
N GLU A 169 -17.18 -18.39 -2.68
CA GLU A 169 -17.10 -18.33 -1.23
C GLU A 169 -15.89 -17.53 -0.78
N LEU A 170 -14.73 -17.78 -1.38
CA LEU A 170 -13.46 -17.07 -1.05
C LEU A 170 -13.56 -15.57 -1.35
N LEU A 171 -14.20 -15.17 -2.48
CA LEU A 171 -14.45 -13.76 -2.78
C LEU A 171 -15.34 -13.09 -1.73
N VAL A 172 -16.43 -13.77 -1.34
CA VAL A 172 -17.36 -13.25 -0.33
C VAL A 172 -16.68 -13.09 1.01
N LEU A 173 -15.98 -14.13 1.49
CA LEU A 173 -15.25 -14.08 2.76
C LEU A 173 -14.16 -13.02 2.74
N ALA A 174 -13.35 -12.94 1.67
CA ALA A 174 -12.33 -11.91 1.52
C ALA A 174 -12.94 -10.50 1.60
N SER A 175 -14.08 -10.27 0.94
CA SER A 175 -14.82 -9.02 1.02
C SER A 175 -15.31 -8.72 2.44
N TRP A 176 -15.90 -9.68 3.14
CA TRP A 176 -16.34 -9.50 4.53
C TRP A 176 -15.17 -9.22 5.47
N HIS A 177 -14.01 -9.79 5.22
CA HIS A 177 -12.79 -9.53 5.97
C HIS A 177 -12.05 -8.24 5.56
N GLY A 178 -12.60 -7.46 4.61
CA GLY A 178 -12.11 -6.13 4.25
C GLY A 178 -10.96 -6.14 3.26
N THR A 179 -10.71 -7.27 2.61
CA THR A 179 -9.81 -7.30 1.46
C THR A 179 -10.40 -6.45 0.35
N GLU A 180 -9.63 -5.54 -0.21
CA GLU A 180 -10.02 -4.79 -1.39
C GLU A 180 -10.12 -5.75 -2.58
N LEU A 181 -11.15 -5.60 -3.41
CA LEU A 181 -11.34 -6.39 -4.62
C LEU A 181 -11.22 -5.44 -5.81
N VAL A 182 -10.26 -5.68 -6.68
CA VAL A 182 -9.96 -4.83 -7.83
C VAL A 182 -10.16 -5.62 -9.11
N PRO A 183 -11.14 -5.29 -9.94
CA PRO A 183 -11.30 -5.93 -11.24
C PRO A 183 -10.27 -5.39 -12.24
N VAL A 184 -9.70 -6.29 -13.05
CA VAL A 184 -8.78 -5.97 -14.15
C VAL A 184 -9.26 -6.69 -15.40
N GLU A 185 -9.39 -5.98 -16.51
CA GLU A 185 -9.78 -6.62 -17.76
C GLU A 185 -8.66 -7.52 -18.30
N VAL A 186 -9.02 -8.77 -18.61
CA VAL A 186 -8.13 -9.80 -19.14
C VAL A 186 -8.71 -10.43 -20.39
N GLY A 187 -7.84 -10.92 -21.25
CA GLY A 187 -8.22 -11.70 -22.42
C GLY A 187 -8.79 -13.07 -22.03
N VAL A 188 -9.61 -13.62 -22.89
CA VAL A 188 -10.14 -14.98 -22.73
C VAL A 188 -10.26 -15.66 -24.08
N TYR A 189 -9.79 -16.88 -24.15
CA TYR A 189 -9.99 -17.76 -25.30
C TYR A 189 -11.18 -18.67 -25.05
N TYR A 190 -12.11 -18.66 -25.99
CA TYR A 190 -13.22 -19.60 -26.01
C TYR A 190 -13.03 -20.54 -27.21
N PRO A 191 -12.58 -21.79 -26.99
CA PRO A 191 -12.47 -22.75 -28.07
C PRO A 191 -13.85 -23.05 -28.70
N PRO A 192 -13.90 -23.51 -29.96
CA PRO A 192 -15.12 -24.02 -30.57
C PRO A 192 -15.84 -25.02 -29.67
N ARG A 193 -17.16 -25.14 -29.80
CA ARG A 193 -17.96 -26.04 -28.90
C ARG A 193 -17.47 -27.47 -28.87
N GLU A 194 -16.94 -27.95 -29.97
CA GLU A 194 -16.43 -29.32 -30.15
C GLU A 194 -15.15 -29.59 -29.40
N GLU A 195 -14.35 -28.58 -29.13
CA GLU A 195 -13.05 -28.65 -28.43
C GLU A 195 -13.12 -28.32 -26.95
N ARG A 196 -14.32 -27.90 -26.45
CA ARG A 196 -14.47 -27.48 -25.04
C ARG A 196 -14.45 -28.67 -24.11
N VAL A 197 -13.41 -28.83 -23.34
CA VAL A 197 -13.37 -29.74 -22.19
C VAL A 197 -13.94 -29.00 -20.99
N SER A 198 -15.15 -29.40 -20.55
CA SER A 198 -15.79 -28.82 -19.34
C SER A 198 -16.15 -29.92 -18.37
N HIS A 199 -15.60 -29.85 -17.18
CA HIS A 199 -15.93 -30.73 -16.05
C HIS A 199 -17.12 -30.22 -15.23
N PHE A 200 -17.75 -29.11 -15.63
CA PHE A 200 -18.93 -28.52 -14.99
C PHE A 200 -20.17 -29.36 -15.25
N ARG A 201 -20.86 -29.78 -14.20
CA ARG A 201 -22.11 -30.55 -14.22
C ARG A 201 -23.30 -29.61 -14.00
N PRO A 202 -24.04 -29.17 -15.07
CA PRO A 202 -24.96 -28.03 -15.00
C PRO A 202 -25.96 -28.10 -13.86
N VAL A 203 -26.67 -29.22 -13.70
CA VAL A 203 -27.71 -29.35 -12.66
C VAL A 203 -27.10 -29.43 -11.24
N LYS A 204 -26.10 -30.31 -11.06
CA LYS A 204 -25.53 -30.57 -9.74
C LYS A 204 -24.74 -29.39 -9.21
N ASP A 205 -23.91 -28.74 -10.07
CA ASP A 205 -23.08 -27.64 -9.66
C ASP A 205 -23.93 -26.37 -9.50
N PHE A 206 -24.96 -26.16 -10.32
CA PHE A 206 -25.91 -25.06 -10.11
C PHE A 206 -26.70 -25.23 -8.78
N ALA A 207 -27.12 -26.41 -8.43
CA ALA A 207 -27.80 -26.68 -7.15
C ALA A 207 -26.84 -26.39 -5.96
N ARG A 208 -25.57 -26.79 -6.05
CA ARG A 208 -24.56 -26.48 -5.01
C ARG A 208 -24.30 -24.99 -4.88
N ILE A 209 -24.13 -24.28 -6.00
CA ILE A 209 -23.96 -22.83 -6.01
C ILE A 209 -25.20 -22.14 -5.42
N SER A 210 -26.41 -22.59 -5.74
CA SER A 210 -27.64 -22.04 -5.18
C SER A 210 -27.73 -22.26 -3.68
N LEU A 211 -27.41 -23.47 -3.20
CA LEU A 211 -27.37 -23.77 -1.77
C LEU A 211 -26.31 -22.90 -1.06
N LEU A 212 -25.12 -22.80 -1.63
CA LEU A 212 -24.06 -21.90 -1.09
C LEU A 212 -24.55 -20.46 -1.03
N ASN A 213 -25.17 -19.94 -2.10
CA ASN A 213 -25.70 -18.57 -2.10
C ASN A 213 -26.73 -18.37 -0.99
N THR A 214 -27.61 -19.34 -0.73
CA THR A 214 -28.57 -19.26 0.39
C THR A 214 -27.84 -19.19 1.73
N VAL A 215 -26.84 -20.06 1.97
CA VAL A 215 -26.05 -20.06 3.20
C VAL A 215 -25.28 -18.74 3.33
N LEU A 216 -24.65 -18.26 2.26
CA LEU A 216 -23.90 -16.99 2.29
C LEU A 216 -24.82 -15.78 2.52
N CYS A 217 -26.06 -15.79 2.04
CA CYS A 217 -27.03 -14.72 2.34
C CYS A 217 -27.41 -14.71 3.83
N LEU A 218 -27.65 -15.86 4.43
CA LEU A 218 -27.88 -15.94 5.88
C LEU A 218 -26.67 -15.48 6.68
N LEU A 219 -25.47 -15.95 6.30
CA LEU A 219 -24.21 -15.52 6.92
C LEU A 219 -23.92 -14.03 6.65
N ALA A 220 -24.35 -13.46 5.53
CA ALA A 220 -24.22 -12.03 5.28
C ALA A 220 -24.93 -11.19 6.32
N VAL A 221 -26.11 -11.63 6.78
CA VAL A 221 -26.90 -10.94 7.82
C VAL A 221 -26.26 -11.11 9.21
N VAL A 222 -25.95 -12.36 9.60
CA VAL A 222 -25.53 -12.65 10.98
C VAL A 222 -24.03 -12.46 11.23
N TYR A 223 -23.22 -12.47 10.19
CA TYR A 223 -21.76 -12.35 10.28
C TYR A 223 -21.21 -11.21 9.44
N GLY A 224 -21.48 -11.17 8.13
CA GLY A 224 -20.90 -10.21 7.19
C GLY A 224 -21.29 -8.77 7.51
N LEU A 225 -22.57 -8.49 7.74
CA LEU A 225 -23.07 -7.15 8.07
C LEU A 225 -22.56 -6.65 9.43
N PRO A 226 -22.68 -7.43 10.53
CA PRO A 226 -22.09 -7.03 11.82
C PRO A 226 -20.59 -6.75 11.74
N LEU A 227 -19.85 -7.58 11.01
CA LEU A 227 -18.41 -7.40 10.84
C LEU A 227 -18.06 -6.12 10.07
N ARG A 228 -18.86 -5.75 9.07
CA ARG A 228 -18.71 -4.47 8.32
C ARG A 228 -19.05 -3.27 9.20
N LEU A 229 -20.16 -3.33 9.93
CA LEU A 229 -20.59 -2.28 10.86
C LEU A 229 -19.55 -2.06 11.96
N TRP A 230 -19.04 -3.14 12.55
CA TRP A 230 -17.97 -3.08 13.55
C TRP A 230 -16.68 -2.43 13.02
N ARG A 231 -16.27 -2.75 11.78
CA ARG A 231 -15.11 -2.11 11.17
C ARG A 231 -15.35 -0.63 10.89
N GLY A 232 -16.52 -0.28 10.36
CA GLY A 232 -16.90 1.13 10.15
C GLY A 232 -16.88 1.88 11.46
N LEU A 233 -17.53 1.35 12.50
CA LEU A 233 -17.57 1.94 13.83
C LEU A 233 -16.16 2.06 14.44
N SER A 234 -15.34 1.01 14.37
CA SER A 234 -13.98 1.05 14.93
C SER A 234 -13.07 2.05 14.21
N THR A 235 -13.24 2.22 12.89
CA THR A 235 -12.52 3.26 12.13
C THR A 235 -13.01 4.65 12.49
N PHE A 236 -14.32 4.83 12.63
CA PHE A 236 -14.92 6.09 13.08
C PHE A 236 -14.43 6.47 14.49
N LEU A 237 -14.53 5.56 15.45
CA LEU A 237 -14.08 5.81 16.83
C LEU A 237 -12.59 6.15 16.91
N ARG A 238 -11.75 5.43 16.15
CA ARG A 238 -10.31 5.74 16.06
C ARG A 238 -10.07 7.13 15.51
N THR A 239 -10.75 7.47 14.41
CA THR A 239 -10.62 8.79 13.78
C THR A 239 -11.09 9.88 14.72
N ALA A 240 -12.26 9.72 15.35
CA ALA A 240 -12.82 10.66 16.31
C ALA A 240 -11.90 10.85 17.52
N TYR A 241 -11.37 9.75 18.09
CA TYR A 241 -10.40 9.82 19.18
C TYR A 241 -9.13 10.58 18.76
N SER A 242 -8.53 10.23 17.62
CA SER A 242 -7.30 10.89 17.17
C SER A 242 -7.50 12.36 16.87
N LEU A 243 -8.63 12.75 16.27
CA LEU A 243 -8.97 14.15 16.05
C LEU A 243 -9.23 14.89 17.37
N LEU A 244 -9.89 14.25 18.32
CA LEU A 244 -10.10 14.82 19.66
C LEU A 244 -8.76 15.06 20.38
N VAL A 245 -7.89 14.04 20.43
CA VAL A 245 -6.55 14.17 21.03
C VAL A 245 -5.75 15.28 20.36
N PHE A 246 -5.74 15.32 19.01
CA PHE A 246 -5.07 16.38 18.28
C PHE A 246 -5.65 17.76 18.59
N SER A 247 -6.98 17.91 18.57
CA SER A 247 -7.65 19.18 18.83
C SER A 247 -7.43 19.68 20.26
N VAL A 248 -7.56 18.80 21.25
CA VAL A 248 -7.29 19.12 22.65
C VAL A 248 -5.84 19.54 22.82
N LEU A 249 -4.90 18.75 22.29
CA LEU A 249 -3.48 19.06 22.39
C LEU A 249 -3.14 20.39 21.75
N MET A 250 -3.66 20.68 20.54
CA MET A 250 -3.32 21.91 19.82
C MET A 250 -4.08 23.14 20.36
N LEU A 251 -5.39 23.05 20.59
CA LEU A 251 -6.20 24.22 20.93
C LEU A 251 -6.18 24.56 22.43
N LEU A 252 -6.13 23.55 23.31
CA LEU A 252 -6.23 23.76 24.74
C LEU A 252 -4.87 23.72 25.46
N VAL A 253 -3.85 23.12 24.86
CA VAL A 253 -2.54 23.00 25.49
C VAL A 253 -1.47 23.77 24.73
N ILE A 254 -1.18 23.40 23.48
CA ILE A 254 -0.04 23.94 22.75
C ILE A 254 -0.25 25.41 22.38
N ASN A 255 -1.33 25.75 21.66
CA ASN A 255 -1.53 27.13 21.22
C ASN A 255 -1.65 28.15 22.37
N PRO A 256 -2.38 27.90 23.46
CA PRO A 256 -2.40 28.84 24.59
C PRO A 256 -1.01 29.01 25.24
N LEU A 257 -0.27 27.92 25.43
CA LEU A 257 1.09 27.97 25.98
C LEU A 257 2.05 28.76 25.06
N VAL A 258 1.98 28.47 23.76
CA VAL A 258 2.81 29.19 22.75
C VAL A 258 2.42 30.66 22.70
N TRP A 259 1.12 30.98 22.70
CA TRP A 259 0.65 32.37 22.70
C TRP A 259 1.15 33.12 23.93
N LEU A 260 0.98 32.56 25.13
CA LEU A 260 1.46 33.17 26.39
C LEU A 260 3.00 33.35 26.34
N TYR A 261 3.73 32.33 25.86
CA TYR A 261 5.18 32.35 25.81
C TYR A 261 5.71 33.38 24.80
N VAL A 262 5.13 33.45 23.61
CA VAL A 262 5.48 34.43 22.57
C VAL A 262 5.13 35.85 23.05
N LYS A 263 3.94 36.06 23.61
CA LYS A 263 3.53 37.35 24.14
C LYS A 263 4.48 37.87 25.25
N TRP A 264 4.97 36.95 26.09
CA TRP A 264 5.89 37.30 27.16
C TRP A 264 7.32 37.56 26.65
N ARG A 265 7.74 36.90 25.59
CA ARG A 265 9.10 36.94 25.02
C ARG A 265 9.28 37.97 23.91
N GLY A 266 8.22 38.41 23.28
CA GLY A 266 8.16 39.29 22.11
C GLY A 266 7.58 38.56 20.89
N ASP A 267 6.71 39.26 20.19
CA ASP A 267 6.12 38.78 18.93
C ASP A 267 7.09 39.07 17.77
N TYR A 268 7.42 38.09 16.97
CA TYR A 268 8.34 38.19 15.86
C TYR A 268 7.88 37.37 14.66
N GLU A 269 8.07 37.86 13.48
CA GLU A 269 7.85 37.12 12.23
C GLU A 269 9.11 36.32 11.82
N VAL A 270 10.28 36.94 12.03
CA VAL A 270 11.60 36.34 11.84
C VAL A 270 12.45 36.70 13.05
N PRO A 271 12.98 35.71 13.80
CA PRO A 271 13.77 35.99 14.99
C PRO A 271 15.07 36.74 14.62
N LYS A 272 15.34 37.83 15.33
CA LYS A 272 16.54 38.68 15.13
C LYS A 272 17.39 38.78 16.38
N THR A 273 16.79 38.63 17.54
CA THR A 273 17.46 38.68 18.84
C THR A 273 17.78 37.31 19.38
N GLU A 274 18.80 37.17 20.21
CA GLU A 274 19.16 35.90 20.87
C GLU A 274 17.98 35.32 21.65
N ARG A 275 17.19 36.18 22.31
CA ARG A 275 15.99 35.79 23.03
C ARG A 275 14.89 35.22 22.13
N GLU A 276 14.68 35.76 20.93
CA GLU A 276 13.73 35.25 19.93
C GLU A 276 14.20 33.92 19.34
N LEU A 277 15.52 33.78 19.05
CA LEU A 277 16.12 32.53 18.59
C LEU A 277 15.97 31.42 19.62
N GLU A 278 16.23 31.70 20.92
CA GLU A 278 16.00 30.75 22.01
C GLU A 278 14.52 30.33 22.11
N THR A 279 13.61 31.29 21.84
CA THR A 279 12.18 31.02 21.81
C THR A 279 11.82 30.07 20.70
N ALA A 280 12.28 30.29 19.47
CA ALA A 280 12.08 29.41 18.33
C ALA A 280 12.61 27.98 18.63
N ASP A 281 13.81 27.86 19.19
CA ASP A 281 14.39 26.57 19.58
C ASP A 281 13.53 25.81 20.62
N LYS A 282 12.92 26.51 21.56
CA LYS A 282 11.98 25.89 22.52
C LYS A 282 10.69 25.44 21.87
N LEU A 283 10.18 26.21 20.88
CA LEU A 283 9.00 25.81 20.10
C LEU A 283 9.30 24.56 19.26
N HIS A 284 10.46 24.45 18.65
CA HIS A 284 10.86 23.23 17.94
C HIS A 284 10.91 22.01 18.86
N ARG A 285 11.45 22.14 20.08
CA ARG A 285 11.41 21.05 21.08
C ARG A 285 10.00 20.67 21.48
N LEU A 286 9.09 21.63 21.59
CA LEU A 286 7.68 21.36 21.87
C LEU A 286 7.02 20.59 20.71
N ILE A 287 7.22 21.02 19.46
CA ILE A 287 6.70 20.34 18.26
C ILE A 287 7.23 18.91 18.20
N TRP A 288 8.52 18.69 18.41
CA TRP A 288 9.15 17.38 18.46
C TRP A 288 8.52 16.46 19.52
N ARG A 289 8.32 16.94 20.74
CA ARG A 289 7.68 16.18 21.83
C ARG A 289 6.23 15.83 21.48
N ALA A 290 5.48 16.76 20.91
CA ALA A 290 4.12 16.52 20.47
C ALA A 290 4.04 15.48 19.34
N ALA A 291 4.92 15.56 18.35
CA ALA A 291 5.01 14.59 17.28
C ALA A 291 5.31 13.17 17.81
N ARG A 292 6.26 13.05 18.73
CA ARG A 292 6.59 11.77 19.38
C ARG A 292 5.41 11.21 20.17
N PHE A 293 4.71 12.06 20.93
CA PHE A 293 3.50 11.65 21.66
C PHE A 293 2.43 11.11 20.71
N ILE A 294 2.18 11.78 19.58
CA ILE A 294 1.18 11.37 18.59
C ILE A 294 1.58 10.05 17.93
N MET A 295 2.84 9.91 17.47
CA MET A 295 3.26 8.80 16.64
C MET A 295 3.65 7.54 17.41
N LEU A 296 4.21 7.67 18.61
CA LEU A 296 4.72 6.53 19.39
C LEU A 296 3.64 5.80 20.21
N GLY A 297 2.40 5.85 19.77
CA GLY A 297 1.35 4.93 20.23
C GLY A 297 0.18 5.54 21.00
N HIS A 298 0.18 6.84 21.28
CA HIS A 298 -0.87 7.47 22.08
C HIS A 298 -1.90 8.25 21.25
N GLY A 299 -1.49 8.87 20.12
CA GLY A 299 -2.36 9.73 19.32
C GLY A 299 -3.17 8.99 18.26
N ILE A 300 -2.70 7.85 17.75
CA ILE A 300 -3.37 7.11 16.67
C ILE A 300 -3.49 5.62 17.05
N PRO A 301 -4.57 5.22 17.73
CA PRO A 301 -4.75 3.84 18.15
C PRO A 301 -4.74 2.84 17.00
N GLY A 302 -4.02 1.73 17.15
CA GLY A 302 -3.94 0.67 16.15
C GLY A 302 -3.00 0.97 14.97
N VAL A 303 -2.18 2.03 15.07
CA VAL A 303 -1.06 2.29 14.17
C VAL A 303 0.24 1.92 14.86
N LYS A 304 1.02 1.06 14.20
CA LYS A 304 2.37 0.69 14.65
C LYS A 304 3.39 1.51 13.87
N PHE A 305 4.30 2.16 14.60
CA PHE A 305 5.40 2.92 14.00
C PHE A 305 6.70 2.11 14.07
N VAL A 306 7.44 2.02 12.96
CA VAL A 306 8.69 1.25 12.85
C VAL A 306 9.75 2.11 12.16
N VAL A 307 10.92 2.21 12.76
CA VAL A 307 12.09 2.88 12.18
C VAL A 307 13.09 1.83 11.72
N LYS A 308 13.67 2.03 10.54
CA LYS A 308 14.69 1.17 9.93
C LYS A 308 15.85 2.03 9.40
N GLY A 309 17.00 1.40 9.17
CA GLY A 309 18.16 2.05 8.55
C GLY A 309 19.12 2.69 9.55
N GLU A 310 19.92 3.64 9.07
CA GLU A 310 20.99 4.27 9.83
C GLU A 310 20.44 5.36 10.76
N THR A 311 20.12 4.98 11.98
CA THR A 311 19.68 5.90 13.04
C THR A 311 20.61 5.84 14.23
N SER A 312 20.81 6.96 14.93
CA SER A 312 21.46 6.94 16.23
C SER A 312 20.59 6.16 17.24
N PRO A 313 21.14 5.25 18.03
CA PRO A 313 20.39 4.49 19.00
C PRO A 313 19.86 5.32 20.18
N ASP A 314 20.38 6.52 20.40
CA ASP A 314 20.01 7.38 21.53
C ASP A 314 19.08 8.53 21.08
N PRO A 315 17.78 8.41 21.31
CA PRO A 315 16.82 9.47 21.02
C PRO A 315 16.89 10.65 22.02
N SER A 316 17.70 10.58 23.06
CA SER A 316 17.92 11.68 24.04
C SER A 316 19.05 12.62 23.62
N CYS A 317 19.87 12.26 22.64
CA CYS A 317 20.91 13.13 22.10
C CYS A 317 20.35 14.42 21.50
N GLU A 318 21.05 15.54 21.64
CA GLU A 318 20.66 16.86 21.07
C GLU A 318 20.43 16.83 19.55
N GLY A 319 21.11 15.95 18.81
CA GLY A 319 20.92 15.68 17.38
C GLY A 319 19.75 14.76 17.05
N GLY A 320 19.08 14.17 18.05
CA GLY A 320 18.02 13.18 17.80
C GLY A 320 18.53 11.91 17.12
N MET A 321 17.62 11.23 16.39
CA MET A 321 17.92 9.95 15.75
C MET A 321 18.69 10.04 14.42
N ILE A 322 18.91 11.25 13.87
CA ILE A 322 19.57 11.47 12.58
C ILE A 322 20.89 12.28 12.68
N GLY A 323 21.41 12.45 13.89
CA GLY A 323 22.65 13.20 14.15
C GLY A 323 22.44 14.71 14.27
N SER A 324 23.52 15.41 14.64
CA SER A 324 23.52 16.86 14.92
C SER A 324 23.86 17.71 13.70
N GLU A 325 24.44 17.11 12.66
CA GLU A 325 24.83 17.84 11.45
C GLU A 325 23.60 18.25 10.63
N PRO A 326 23.53 19.52 10.17
CA PRO A 326 22.43 19.98 9.33
C PRO A 326 22.48 19.32 7.96
N ARG A 327 21.33 18.88 7.46
CA ARG A 327 21.18 18.21 6.17
C ARG A 327 19.92 18.65 5.45
N VAL A 328 19.88 18.44 4.14
CA VAL A 328 18.63 18.48 3.41
C VAL A 328 18.01 17.08 3.47
N VAL A 329 16.90 16.97 4.18
CA VAL A 329 16.15 15.69 4.32
C VAL A 329 15.14 15.59 3.20
N ILE A 330 15.25 14.57 2.36
CA ILE A 330 14.28 14.31 1.29
C ILE A 330 13.44 13.07 1.61
N SER A 331 12.16 13.10 1.26
CA SER A 331 11.32 11.93 1.37
C SER A 331 10.19 11.92 0.33
N ASN A 332 9.65 10.75 0.08
CA ASN A 332 8.39 10.61 -0.68
C ASN A 332 7.21 11.18 0.12
N HIS A 333 6.14 11.57 -0.59
CA HIS A 333 5.01 12.26 0.01
C HIS A 333 3.68 11.54 -0.25
N GLN A 334 3.12 10.92 0.78
CA GLN A 334 1.91 10.11 0.70
C GLN A 334 0.73 10.69 1.48
N SER A 335 0.99 11.33 2.62
CA SER A 335 -0.04 11.67 3.60
C SER A 335 0.28 12.97 4.34
N HIS A 336 -0.69 13.53 5.05
CA HIS A 336 -0.42 14.55 6.08
C HIS A 336 0.40 14.00 7.26
N LEU A 337 0.37 12.70 7.49
CA LEU A 337 1.15 12.06 8.55
C LEU A 337 2.66 12.08 8.28
N ASP A 338 3.08 12.28 7.03
CA ASP A 338 4.50 12.29 6.65
C ASP A 338 5.31 13.32 7.42
N LEU A 339 4.74 14.52 7.63
CA LEU A 339 5.37 15.55 8.45
C LEU A 339 5.64 15.03 9.87
N VAL A 340 4.60 14.47 10.50
CA VAL A 340 4.69 13.98 11.88
C VAL A 340 5.68 12.82 11.98
N CYS A 341 5.74 11.97 10.94
CA CYS A 341 6.70 10.87 10.84
C CYS A 341 8.16 11.35 10.83
N GLN A 342 8.46 12.49 10.21
CA GLN A 342 9.82 13.05 10.17
C GLN A 342 10.14 13.86 11.42
N LEU A 343 9.18 14.60 11.96
CA LEU A 343 9.34 15.41 13.17
C LEU A 343 9.82 14.62 14.39
N ILE A 344 9.55 13.31 14.46
CA ILE A 344 9.98 12.51 15.61
C ILE A 344 11.48 12.30 15.71
N PHE A 345 12.22 12.49 14.59
CA PHE A 345 13.62 12.13 14.51
C PHE A 345 14.54 13.16 15.20
N THR A 346 14.23 14.43 15.10
CA THR A 346 15.03 15.51 15.70
C THR A 346 14.20 16.76 15.96
N PRO A 347 14.48 17.49 17.04
CA PRO A 347 13.89 18.81 17.24
C PRO A 347 14.46 19.87 16.28
N LYS A 348 15.62 19.60 15.65
CA LYS A 348 16.28 20.51 14.72
C LYS A 348 15.97 20.18 13.27
N ILE A 349 14.68 20.24 12.90
CA ILE A 349 14.21 20.06 11.54
C ILE A 349 13.12 21.08 11.22
N VAL A 350 13.22 21.70 10.05
CA VAL A 350 12.21 22.63 9.52
C VAL A 350 11.68 22.12 8.19
N PHE A 351 10.40 22.39 7.92
CA PHE A 351 9.78 22.03 6.65
C PHE A 351 9.51 23.30 5.84
N LEU A 352 9.77 23.22 4.55
CA LEU A 352 9.23 24.19 3.62
C LEU A 352 7.72 23.92 3.47
N THR A 353 6.90 24.95 3.71
CA THR A 353 5.45 24.83 3.77
C THR A 353 4.80 25.49 2.56
N ASN A 354 3.50 25.32 2.42
CA ASN A 354 2.65 26.10 1.53
C ASN A 354 1.75 27.08 2.32
N ASP A 355 1.10 28.00 1.63
CA ASP A 355 0.26 29.03 2.26
C ASP A 355 -0.87 28.46 3.09
N TRP A 356 -1.45 27.31 2.67
CA TRP A 356 -2.50 26.67 3.43
C TRP A 356 -2.02 26.17 4.79
N VAL A 357 -0.82 25.61 4.87
CA VAL A 357 -0.19 25.15 6.12
C VAL A 357 0.18 26.35 6.98
N TRP A 358 0.77 27.39 6.40
CA TRP A 358 1.15 28.61 7.07
C TRP A 358 -0.03 29.34 7.74
N ASN A 359 -1.19 29.37 7.07
CA ASN A 359 -2.41 30.04 7.54
C ASN A 359 -3.38 29.08 8.25
N ASN A 360 -2.95 27.87 8.61
CA ASN A 360 -3.82 26.89 9.25
C ASN A 360 -4.23 27.33 10.66
N PHE A 361 -5.54 27.19 10.96
CA PHE A 361 -6.12 27.58 12.25
C PHE A 361 -5.51 26.81 13.44
N PHE A 362 -5.23 25.51 13.28
CA PHE A 362 -4.79 24.67 14.40
C PHE A 362 -3.31 24.86 14.75
N TYR A 363 -2.44 25.03 13.79
CA TYR A 363 -0.99 25.05 14.02
C TYR A 363 -0.23 26.18 13.31
N GLY A 364 -0.93 27.00 12.50
CA GLY A 364 -0.28 28.09 11.76
C GLY A 364 0.42 29.10 12.66
N PHE A 365 -0.16 29.43 13.83
CA PHE A 365 0.49 30.33 14.80
C PHE A 365 1.81 29.72 15.30
N LEU A 366 1.80 28.44 15.71
CA LEU A 366 2.98 27.73 16.19
C LEU A 366 4.10 27.71 15.16
N ILE A 367 3.80 27.30 13.91
CA ILE A 367 4.82 27.11 12.87
C ILE A 367 5.44 28.43 12.40
N ARG A 368 4.67 29.52 12.38
CA ARG A 368 5.23 30.85 12.06
C ARG A 368 6.33 31.24 13.02
N HIS A 369 6.11 31.07 14.31
CA HIS A 369 7.08 31.41 15.36
C HIS A 369 8.19 30.34 15.51
N ALA A 370 8.02 29.17 14.90
CA ALA A 370 9.03 28.13 14.81
C ALA A 370 9.81 28.15 13.46
N GLU A 371 9.84 29.26 12.76
CA GLU A 371 10.63 29.47 11.55
C GLU A 371 10.37 28.48 10.39
N TYR A 372 9.14 27.96 10.26
CA TYR A 372 8.72 27.22 9.09
C TYR A 372 8.26 28.23 8.02
N TYR A 373 8.89 28.21 6.83
CA TYR A 373 8.64 29.25 5.82
C TYR A 373 7.83 28.73 4.62
N PRO A 374 6.91 29.53 4.06
CA PRO A 374 6.18 29.18 2.85
C PRO A 374 7.04 29.37 1.59
N VAL A 375 6.94 28.42 0.64
CA VAL A 375 7.77 28.42 -0.61
C VAL A 375 7.27 29.45 -1.63
N ARG A 376 6.16 30.14 -1.41
CA ARG A 376 5.57 31.09 -2.36
C ARG A 376 6.51 32.22 -2.80
N GLU A 377 7.42 32.63 -1.93
CA GLU A 377 8.39 33.70 -2.18
C GLU A 377 9.52 33.28 -3.15
N GLY A 378 9.57 32.01 -3.51
CA GLY A 378 10.68 31.44 -4.27
C GLY A 378 11.80 30.89 -3.38
N ILE A 379 12.55 29.92 -3.89
CA ILE A 379 13.61 29.29 -3.12
C ILE A 379 14.76 30.28 -2.88
N ASP A 380 15.09 31.10 -3.86
CA ASP A 380 16.25 32.05 -3.79
C ASP A 380 16.03 33.08 -2.68
N GLU A 381 14.84 33.59 -2.49
CA GLU A 381 14.51 34.52 -1.41
C GLU A 381 14.55 33.87 -0.02
N LEU A 382 14.34 32.56 0.05
CA LEU A 382 14.44 31.80 1.30
C LEU A 382 15.87 31.39 1.67
N LEU A 383 16.80 31.33 0.72
CA LEU A 383 18.19 30.87 0.96
C LEU A 383 18.87 31.56 2.13
N PRO A 384 18.81 32.90 2.33
CA PRO A 384 19.43 33.55 3.48
C PRO A 384 18.90 33.04 4.82
N ARG A 385 17.56 32.82 4.91
CA ARG A 385 16.87 32.29 6.12
C ARG A 385 17.28 30.84 6.36
N LEU A 386 17.28 30.01 5.30
CA LEU A 386 17.69 28.60 5.38
C LEU A 386 19.18 28.46 5.78
N ARG A 387 20.04 29.35 5.31
CA ARG A 387 21.46 29.40 5.71
C ARG A 387 21.63 29.72 7.19
N ALA A 388 20.83 30.65 7.72
CA ALA A 388 20.84 30.99 9.14
C ALA A 388 20.37 29.82 10.00
N LEU A 389 19.32 29.08 9.56
CA LEU A 389 18.84 27.86 10.21
C LEU A 389 19.90 26.74 10.19
N ALA A 390 20.54 26.51 9.03
CA ALA A 390 21.59 25.50 8.90
C ALA A 390 22.82 25.84 9.80
N ALA A 391 23.19 27.10 9.91
CA ALA A 391 24.26 27.54 10.82
C ALA A 391 23.97 27.28 12.30
N ARG A 392 22.67 27.18 12.67
CA ARG A 392 22.20 26.79 14.01
C ARG A 392 22.01 25.27 14.15
N GLY A 393 22.39 24.48 13.15
CA GLY A 393 22.30 23.03 13.14
C GLY A 393 20.91 22.47 12.75
N TYR A 394 20.06 23.28 12.09
CA TYR A 394 18.76 22.81 11.62
C TYR A 394 18.84 22.15 10.26
N SER A 395 18.27 20.97 10.14
CA SER A 395 18.04 20.27 8.87
C SER A 395 16.80 20.83 8.16
N ILE A 396 16.82 20.81 6.84
CA ILE A 396 15.74 21.33 5.99
C ILE A 396 15.06 20.15 5.32
N ALA A 397 13.81 19.89 5.68
CA ALA A 397 13.02 18.80 5.08
C ALA A 397 12.23 19.28 3.87
N VAL A 398 12.37 18.54 2.78
CA VAL A 398 11.73 18.84 1.50
C VAL A 398 11.10 17.58 0.93
N TYR A 399 9.87 17.71 0.46
CA TYR A 399 9.20 16.67 -0.34
C TYR A 399 9.45 16.97 -1.83
N PRO A 400 10.39 16.28 -2.50
CA PRO A 400 10.75 16.62 -3.87
C PRO A 400 9.63 16.35 -4.87
N GLU A 401 8.59 15.62 -4.49
CA GLU A 401 7.36 15.42 -5.29
C GLU A 401 6.48 16.67 -5.37
N GLY A 402 6.63 17.61 -4.45
CA GLY A 402 5.83 18.85 -4.37
C GLY A 402 4.37 18.64 -4.02
N THR A 403 3.83 17.44 -4.12
CA THR A 403 2.46 17.09 -3.77
C THR A 403 2.35 15.65 -3.29
N ARG A 404 1.33 15.37 -2.46
CA ARG A 404 1.08 14.00 -1.99
C ARG A 404 0.61 13.10 -3.12
N SER A 405 1.10 11.85 -3.13
CA SER A 405 0.60 10.78 -4.00
C SER A 405 -0.84 10.41 -3.63
N LYS A 406 -1.64 9.97 -4.61
CA LYS A 406 -3.01 9.46 -4.39
C LYS A 406 -3.04 7.97 -4.06
N ASP A 407 -2.06 7.25 -4.57
CA ASP A 407 -1.94 5.78 -4.60
C ASP A 407 -0.68 5.24 -3.92
N CYS A 408 0.04 6.12 -3.22
CA CYS A 408 1.34 5.84 -2.59
C CYS A 408 2.50 5.61 -3.58
N SER A 409 2.29 5.76 -4.89
CA SER A 409 3.37 5.69 -5.89
C SER A 409 4.35 6.85 -5.76
N ILE A 410 5.61 6.61 -6.12
CA ILE A 410 6.66 7.64 -6.15
C ILE A 410 6.47 8.50 -7.40
N GLN A 411 6.15 9.79 -7.20
CA GLN A 411 5.93 10.74 -8.27
C GLN A 411 7.25 11.28 -8.83
N ARG A 412 7.17 12.23 -9.76
CA ARG A 412 8.35 12.93 -10.28
C ARG A 412 8.99 13.73 -9.16
N PHE A 413 10.32 13.66 -9.03
CA PHE A 413 11.10 14.53 -8.14
C PHE A 413 11.49 15.81 -8.87
N HIS A 414 11.28 16.95 -8.21
CA HIS A 414 11.72 18.26 -8.64
C HIS A 414 13.11 18.55 -8.08
N GLN A 415 13.88 19.38 -8.77
CA GLN A 415 15.26 19.70 -8.44
C GLN A 415 15.45 20.59 -7.20
N GLY A 416 14.37 21.23 -6.69
CA GLY A 416 14.47 22.26 -5.64
C GLY A 416 15.19 21.81 -4.36
N ALA A 417 14.99 20.56 -3.93
CA ALA A 417 15.69 20.01 -2.76
C ALA A 417 17.22 19.93 -2.97
N PHE A 418 17.64 19.51 -4.16
CA PHE A 418 19.04 19.35 -4.54
C PHE A 418 19.70 20.72 -4.77
N TYR A 419 18.95 21.66 -5.32
CA TYR A 419 19.39 23.05 -5.44
C TYR A 419 19.64 23.69 -4.06
N ILE A 420 18.76 23.50 -3.10
CA ILE A 420 18.97 23.95 -1.72
C ILE A 420 20.24 23.32 -1.12
N ALA A 421 20.43 22.02 -1.31
CA ALA A 421 21.60 21.31 -0.81
C ALA A 421 22.90 21.88 -1.39
N GLU A 422 22.92 22.12 -2.69
CA GLU A 422 24.05 22.72 -3.41
C GLU A 422 24.36 24.14 -2.90
N GLN A 423 23.36 25.02 -2.82
CA GLN A 423 23.52 26.43 -2.41
C GLN A 423 23.92 26.58 -0.94
N LEU A 424 23.57 25.64 -0.10
CA LEU A 424 23.89 25.63 1.33
C LEU A 424 25.13 24.80 1.66
N GLY A 425 25.65 24.00 0.71
CA GLY A 425 26.75 23.07 0.94
C GLY A 425 26.43 21.92 1.87
N LEU A 426 25.17 21.50 1.91
CA LEU A 426 24.68 20.46 2.81
C LEU A 426 24.60 19.08 2.15
N GLU A 427 24.78 18.02 2.94
CA GLU A 427 24.48 16.65 2.54
C GLU A 427 22.99 16.44 2.33
N VAL A 428 22.62 15.45 1.52
CA VAL A 428 21.23 15.02 1.35
C VAL A 428 20.99 13.73 2.10
N LEU A 429 20.04 13.74 3.03
CA LEU A 429 19.59 12.56 3.78
C LEU A 429 18.29 12.02 3.21
N PRO A 430 18.32 10.86 2.54
CA PRO A 430 17.10 10.24 2.04
C PRO A 430 16.34 9.52 3.14
N MET A 431 15.02 9.74 3.23
CA MET A 431 14.08 9.00 4.08
C MET A 431 12.97 8.39 3.23
N TYR A 432 12.75 7.10 3.32
CA TYR A 432 11.65 6.43 2.64
C TYR A 432 10.50 6.16 3.62
N LEU A 433 9.32 6.69 3.30
CA LEU A 433 8.10 6.53 4.08
C LEU A 433 7.21 5.46 3.43
N ASP A 434 6.84 4.43 4.20
CA ASP A 434 5.87 3.44 3.79
C ASP A 434 4.74 3.33 4.81
N GLY A 435 3.51 3.33 4.32
CA GLY A 435 2.30 3.18 5.14
C GLY A 435 1.53 4.44 5.51
N PRO A 436 2.09 5.67 5.57
CA PRO A 436 1.31 6.84 5.93
C PRO A 436 0.09 7.06 5.03
N GLY A 437 0.24 6.87 3.72
CA GLY A 437 -0.85 6.99 2.76
C GLY A 437 -1.91 5.89 2.88
N ARG A 438 -1.56 4.71 3.42
CA ARG A 438 -2.52 3.65 3.73
C ARG A 438 -3.28 3.91 5.03
N VAL A 439 -2.63 4.52 6.01
CA VAL A 439 -3.24 4.91 7.29
C VAL A 439 -4.17 6.11 7.11
N LEU A 440 -3.72 7.15 6.43
CA LEU A 440 -4.51 8.35 6.11
C LEU A 440 -4.36 8.69 4.62
N LYS A 441 -5.28 8.17 3.81
CA LYS A 441 -5.28 8.36 2.35
C LYS A 441 -5.54 9.82 1.98
N LYS A 442 -4.87 10.31 0.94
CA LYS A 442 -5.11 11.65 0.38
C LYS A 442 -6.59 11.82 0.01
N GLY A 443 -7.18 12.93 0.45
CA GLY A 443 -8.61 13.23 0.21
C GLY A 443 -9.60 12.55 1.16
N THR A 444 -9.11 11.85 2.19
CA THR A 444 -9.95 11.27 3.25
C THR A 444 -9.55 11.79 4.62
N TYR A 445 -10.46 11.68 5.59
CA TYR A 445 -10.20 11.98 7.00
C TYR A 445 -10.23 10.73 7.89
N HIS A 446 -10.41 9.55 7.29
CA HIS A 446 -10.50 8.29 8.03
C HIS A 446 -9.11 7.72 8.30
N LEU A 447 -8.82 7.53 9.59
CA LEU A 447 -7.59 6.90 10.04
C LEU A 447 -7.77 5.37 10.11
N ASN A 448 -7.10 4.66 9.22
CA ASN A 448 -7.07 3.21 9.22
C ASN A 448 -5.99 2.70 10.19
N LYS A 449 -6.19 1.51 10.73
CA LYS A 449 -5.11 0.79 11.43
C LYS A 449 -4.07 0.32 10.42
N GLY A 450 -2.82 0.24 10.85
CA GLY A 450 -1.75 -0.22 9.97
C GLY A 450 -0.37 -0.04 10.57
N THR A 451 0.64 -0.29 9.76
CA THR A 451 2.04 -0.03 10.11
C THR A 451 2.55 1.11 9.26
N ILE A 452 3.19 2.06 9.90
CA ILE A 452 3.98 3.11 9.25
C ILE A 452 5.43 2.76 9.49
N SER A 453 6.22 2.68 8.45
CA SER A 453 7.66 2.51 8.54
C SER A 453 8.40 3.67 7.90
N VAL A 454 9.45 4.13 8.57
CA VAL A 454 10.40 5.10 8.05
C VAL A 454 11.76 4.45 7.95
N GLU A 455 12.33 4.45 6.77
CA GLU A 455 13.70 4.00 6.55
C GLU A 455 14.59 5.19 6.30
N VAL A 456 15.60 5.34 7.16
CA VAL A 456 16.63 6.38 7.05
C VAL A 456 17.78 5.79 6.28
N GLY A 457 18.06 6.38 5.12
CA GLY A 457 19.18 5.98 4.28
C GLY A 457 20.49 6.63 4.71
N LYS A 458 21.57 6.24 4.04
CA LYS A 458 22.87 6.86 4.24
C LYS A 458 22.88 8.30 3.70
N PRO A 459 23.42 9.28 4.44
CA PRO A 459 23.60 10.61 3.92
C PRO A 459 24.47 10.60 2.65
N LEU A 460 24.08 11.38 1.67
CA LEU A 460 24.83 11.56 0.43
C LEU A 460 25.67 12.80 0.54
N SER A 461 26.98 12.62 0.46
CA SER A 461 27.96 13.69 0.46
C SER A 461 27.87 14.55 -0.81
N ARG A 462 28.39 15.76 -0.76
CA ARG A 462 28.45 16.63 -1.92
C ARG A 462 29.13 15.98 -3.13
N ARG A 463 30.22 15.23 -2.92
CA ARG A 463 30.95 14.52 -4.00
C ARG A 463 30.05 13.44 -4.64
N GLU A 464 29.27 12.71 -3.86
CA GLU A 464 28.34 11.69 -4.37
C GLU A 464 27.20 12.34 -5.17
N LEU A 465 26.72 13.51 -4.76
CA LEU A 465 25.71 14.26 -5.50
C LEU A 465 26.27 14.82 -6.82
N GLU A 466 27.45 15.44 -6.79
CA GLU A 466 28.14 15.95 -7.98
C GLU A 466 28.42 14.82 -9.01
N ALA A 467 28.76 13.64 -8.55
CA ALA A 467 28.95 12.45 -9.41
C ALA A 467 27.67 12.00 -10.13
N MET A 468 26.48 12.35 -9.63
CA MET A 468 25.20 12.07 -10.31
C MET A 468 24.87 13.10 -11.41
N GLY A 469 25.63 14.20 -11.52
CA GLY A 469 25.42 15.29 -12.47
C GLY A 469 24.77 16.53 -11.85
N ASP A 470 24.03 17.29 -12.68
CA ASP A 470 23.30 18.48 -12.24
C ASP A 470 22.12 18.15 -11.31
N THR A 471 21.52 19.16 -10.70
CA THR A 471 20.40 19.01 -9.76
C THR A 471 19.18 18.27 -10.37
N MET A 472 19.00 18.37 -11.70
CA MET A 472 17.96 17.61 -12.41
C MET A 472 18.32 16.11 -12.53
N ALA A 473 19.59 15.78 -12.80
CA ALA A 473 20.10 14.42 -12.84
C ALA A 473 20.03 13.77 -11.46
N GLN A 474 20.42 14.51 -10.41
CA GLN A 474 20.30 14.10 -9.01
C GLN A 474 18.84 13.75 -8.65
N ALA A 475 17.89 14.59 -9.02
CA ALA A 475 16.46 14.35 -8.78
C ALA A 475 15.97 13.09 -9.48
N ARG A 476 16.37 12.85 -10.74
CA ARG A 476 16.01 11.65 -11.51
C ARG A 476 16.59 10.38 -10.89
N GLU A 477 17.87 10.42 -10.52
CA GLU A 477 18.56 9.28 -9.93
C GLU A 477 17.98 8.94 -8.55
N MET A 478 17.73 9.93 -7.72
CA MET A 478 17.09 9.68 -6.41
C MET A 478 15.67 9.14 -6.54
N ARG A 479 14.88 9.65 -7.50
CA ARG A 479 13.59 9.06 -7.79
C ARG A 479 13.69 7.58 -8.18
N ARG A 480 14.67 7.23 -9.04
CA ARG A 480 14.92 5.84 -9.45
C ARG A 480 15.18 4.95 -8.23
N ARG A 481 16.05 5.39 -7.30
CA ARG A 481 16.33 4.66 -6.05
C ARG A 481 15.08 4.48 -5.18
N TYR A 482 14.25 5.51 -5.05
CA TYR A 482 13.00 5.41 -4.29
C TYR A 482 12.00 4.43 -4.91
N VAL A 483 11.89 4.42 -6.23
CA VAL A 483 11.05 3.44 -6.95
C VAL A 483 11.58 2.02 -6.74
N GLU A 484 12.89 1.83 -6.73
CA GLU A 484 13.52 0.53 -6.51
C GLU A 484 13.30 0.03 -5.07
N ILE A 485 13.46 0.89 -4.06
CA ILE A 485 13.11 0.57 -2.65
C ILE A 485 11.63 0.19 -2.53
N GLY A 486 10.73 0.90 -3.20
CA GLY A 486 9.31 0.57 -3.24
C GLY A 486 9.06 -0.82 -3.82
N ARG A 487 9.67 -1.15 -4.96
CA ARG A 487 9.53 -2.46 -5.63
C ARG A 487 10.02 -3.66 -4.80
N LEU A 488 11.04 -3.46 -3.97
CA LEU A 488 11.57 -4.52 -3.10
C LEU A 488 10.66 -4.80 -1.88
N ARG A 489 9.63 -3.99 -1.66
CA ARG A 489 8.71 -4.09 -0.51
C ARG A 489 7.29 -4.49 -0.88
N ASP A 490 6.92 -4.31 -2.15
CA ASP A 490 5.64 -4.75 -2.73
C ASP A 490 5.72 -6.22 -3.14
#